data_c949c75244a60b9e3c2cec1722748713
#
_entry.id   c949c75244a60b9e3c2cec1722748713
#
_cell.length_a   1.000
_cell.length_b   1.000
_cell.length_c   1.000
_cell.angle_alpha   90.00
_cell.angle_beta   90.00
_cell.angle_gamma   90.00
#
_symmetry.space_group_name_H-M   'P 1'
#
loop_
_entity.id
_entity.type
_entity.pdbx_description
1 polymer ?
#
loop_
_entity_poly.entity_id
_entity_poly.type
_entity_poly.pdbx_seq_one_letter_code
_entity_poly.pdbx_strand_id
1 'polypeptide(L)'
;MIRIEIIANRSVEENIQEALAKEGAGKHYSMFPNVLGVGACGPRMGTAVWPEENFALVIWCEEEEAQAIQRAIKAVKEKFPGEGIKLFGI
;
A
#
# COMPACT_ATOMS: atom_id res chain seq x y z
N MET A 1 1.80 -19.37 -5.76
CA MET A 1 1.02 -18.23 -5.21
C MET A 1 1.94 -17.25 -4.50
N ILE A 2 1.68 -15.99 -4.69
CA ILE A 2 2.54 -14.92 -4.19
C ILE A 2 1.78 -14.12 -3.16
N ARG A 3 2.45 -13.78 -2.07
CA ARG A 3 1.92 -12.87 -1.05
C ARG A 3 2.46 -11.47 -1.32
N ILE A 4 1.58 -10.52 -1.52
CA ILE A 4 1.92 -9.11 -1.67
C ILE A 4 1.46 -8.36 -0.44
N GLU A 5 2.33 -7.54 0.13
CA GLU A 5 1.98 -6.64 1.22
C GLU A 5 2.20 -5.20 0.77
N ILE A 6 1.19 -4.38 0.94
CA ILE A 6 1.26 -2.96 0.65
C ILE A 6 1.06 -2.23 1.96
N ILE A 7 2.06 -1.45 2.37
CA ILE A 7 1.97 -0.63 3.57
C ILE A 7 2.14 0.82 3.15
N ALA A 8 1.16 1.64 3.45
CA ALA A 8 1.14 3.01 2.96
C ALA A 8 0.41 3.93 3.93
N ASN A 9 0.67 5.22 3.76
CA ASN A 9 -0.02 6.25 4.51
C ASN A 9 -1.50 6.26 4.12
N ARG A 10 -2.37 6.47 5.08
CA ARG A 10 -3.81 6.48 4.87
C ARG A 10 -4.24 7.53 3.84
N SER A 11 -3.49 8.61 3.71
CA SER A 11 -3.82 9.68 2.77
C SER A 11 -3.88 9.21 1.31
N VAL A 12 -3.21 8.11 0.97
CA VAL A 12 -3.21 7.58 -0.40
C VAL A 12 -4.03 6.29 -0.54
N GLU A 13 -4.82 5.94 0.47
CA GLU A 13 -5.60 4.72 0.43
C GLU A 13 -6.54 4.67 -0.79
N GLU A 14 -7.32 5.72 -1.01
CA GLU A 14 -8.24 5.76 -2.15
C GLU A 14 -7.50 5.71 -3.47
N ASN A 15 -6.36 6.38 -3.56
CA ASN A 15 -5.54 6.39 -4.77
C ASN A 15 -5.02 5.00 -5.10
N ILE A 16 -4.62 4.25 -4.08
CA ILE A 16 -4.15 2.87 -4.26
C ILE A 16 -5.32 1.99 -4.71
N GLN A 17 -6.49 2.12 -4.07
CA GLN A 17 -7.65 1.32 -4.46
C GLN A 17 -8.08 1.61 -5.90
N GLU A 18 -8.08 2.88 -6.30
CA GLU A 18 -8.41 3.25 -7.68
C GLU A 18 -7.40 2.68 -8.69
N ALA A 19 -6.12 2.76 -8.35
CA ALA A 19 -5.07 2.25 -9.24
C ALA A 19 -5.18 0.73 -9.40
N LEU A 20 -5.44 0.01 -8.31
CA LEU A 20 -5.65 -1.43 -8.36
C LEU A 20 -6.87 -1.77 -9.21
N ALA A 21 -7.95 -1.03 -9.06
CA ALA A 21 -9.17 -1.26 -9.84
C ALA A 21 -8.93 -1.06 -11.34
N LYS A 22 -8.14 -0.06 -11.72
CA LYS A 22 -7.80 0.17 -13.12
C LYS A 22 -7.05 -1.01 -13.73
N GLU A 23 -6.20 -1.65 -12.95
CA GLU A 23 -5.45 -2.83 -13.40
C GLU A 23 -6.28 -4.11 -13.31
N GLY A 24 -7.45 -4.05 -12.71
CA GLY A 24 -8.27 -5.24 -12.48
C GLY A 24 -7.64 -6.19 -11.46
N ALA A 25 -6.88 -5.65 -10.53
CA ALA A 25 -6.10 -6.42 -9.57
C ALA A 25 -6.49 -6.10 -8.13
N GLY A 26 -6.05 -6.96 -7.19
CA GLY A 26 -6.26 -6.71 -5.77
C GLY A 26 -7.72 -6.75 -5.36
N LYS A 27 -8.53 -7.58 -5.99
CA LYS A 27 -9.96 -7.67 -5.68
C LYS A 27 -10.23 -8.38 -4.37
N HIS A 28 -9.36 -9.28 -3.99
CA HIS A 28 -9.49 -10.05 -2.75
C HIS A 28 -8.29 -9.73 -1.86
N TYR A 29 -8.55 -9.06 -0.75
CA TYR A 29 -7.48 -8.65 0.13
C TYR A 29 -7.94 -8.65 1.58
N SER A 30 -6.96 -8.69 2.49
CA SER A 30 -7.19 -8.43 3.91
C SER A 30 -6.58 -7.08 4.23
N MET A 31 -7.25 -6.28 5.03
CA MET A 31 -6.81 -4.95 5.35
C MET A 31 -6.59 -4.79 6.85
N PHE A 32 -5.46 -4.18 7.20
CA PHE A 32 -5.15 -3.75 8.56
C PHE A 32 -5.20 -2.22 8.56
N PRO A 33 -6.24 -1.62 9.16
CA PRO A 33 -6.47 -0.18 9.00
C PRO A 33 -5.50 0.72 9.75
N ASN A 34 -4.85 0.20 10.79
CA ASN A 34 -3.91 0.99 11.58
C ASN A 34 -2.63 0.19 11.80
N VAL A 35 -1.54 0.65 11.17
CA VAL A 35 -0.25 0.00 11.28
C VAL A 35 0.75 1.04 11.78
N LEU A 36 1.38 0.77 12.91
CA LEU A 36 2.41 1.61 13.48
C LEU A 36 3.78 1.04 13.11
N GLY A 37 4.71 1.92 12.83
CA GLY A 37 6.03 1.45 12.45
C GLY A 37 7.05 2.57 12.36
N VAL A 38 8.28 2.19 12.04
CA VAL A 38 9.38 3.11 11.82
C VAL A 38 9.93 2.86 10.43
N GLY A 39 9.91 3.90 9.60
CA GLY A 39 10.45 3.83 8.25
C GLY A 39 11.51 4.89 8.03
N ALA A 40 11.88 5.09 6.77
CA ALA A 40 12.89 6.07 6.39
C ALA A 40 12.51 7.50 6.78
N CYS A 41 11.21 7.78 6.89
CA CYS A 41 10.71 9.11 7.26
C CYS A 41 10.52 9.28 8.76
N GLY A 42 10.99 8.32 9.57
CA GLY A 42 10.87 8.34 11.02
C GLY A 42 9.64 7.59 11.53
N PRO A 43 9.44 7.59 12.84
CA PRO A 43 8.32 6.85 13.43
C PRO A 43 6.97 7.46 13.07
N ARG A 44 6.00 6.58 12.81
CA ARG A 44 4.61 6.92 12.51
C ARG A 44 3.74 6.20 13.51
N MET A 45 3.52 6.82 14.64
CA MET A 45 2.90 6.17 15.81
C MET A 45 1.44 6.54 16.01
N GLY A 46 0.86 7.32 15.09
CA GLY A 46 -0.54 7.71 15.19
C GLY A 46 -0.83 8.65 16.36
N THR A 47 0.16 9.39 16.83
CA THR A 47 -0.02 10.34 17.92
C THR A 47 -0.51 11.69 17.40
N ALA A 48 -0.89 12.59 18.31
CA ALA A 48 -1.33 13.92 17.94
C ALA A 48 -0.23 14.72 17.24
N VAL A 49 1.03 14.40 17.52
CA VAL A 49 2.19 15.04 16.89
C VAL A 49 2.37 14.51 15.47
N TRP A 50 1.99 13.25 15.26
CA TRP A 50 2.09 12.58 13.97
C TRP A 50 0.70 12.05 13.61
N PRO A 51 -0.19 12.90 13.09
CA PRO A 51 -1.58 12.49 12.84
C PRO A 51 -1.74 11.50 11.69
N GLU A 52 -0.70 11.29 10.91
CA GLU A 52 -0.76 10.36 9.80
C GLU A 52 -0.66 8.92 10.29
N GLU A 53 -1.51 8.08 9.76
CA GLU A 53 -1.55 6.66 10.08
C GLU A 53 -1.34 5.85 8.81
N ASN A 54 -0.76 4.67 8.98
CA ASN A 54 -0.54 3.74 7.89
C ASN A 54 -1.61 2.66 7.89
N PHE A 55 -1.84 2.07 6.74
CA PHE A 55 -2.66 0.88 6.59
C PHE A 55 -1.85 -0.19 5.86
N ALA A 56 -2.30 -1.43 5.94
CA ALA A 56 -1.66 -2.52 5.23
C ALA A 56 -2.71 -3.32 4.48
N LEU A 57 -2.38 -3.71 3.25
CA LEU A 57 -3.16 -4.65 2.46
C LEU A 57 -2.33 -5.90 2.27
N VAL A 58 -2.94 -7.06 2.48
CA VAL A 58 -2.31 -8.35 2.21
C VAL A 58 -3.12 -9.03 1.12
N ILE A 59 -2.44 -9.37 0.02
CA ILE A 59 -3.08 -9.95 -1.16
C ILE A 59 -2.34 -11.23 -1.53
N TRP A 60 -3.08 -12.33 -1.68
CA TRP A 60 -2.53 -13.58 -2.19
C TRP A 60 -2.95 -13.71 -3.65
N CYS A 61 -2.00 -13.87 -4.55
CA CYS A 61 -2.30 -13.84 -5.98
C CYS A 61 -1.30 -14.64 -6.79
N GLU A 62 -1.59 -14.79 -8.07
CA GLU A 62 -0.66 -15.38 -9.01
C GLU A 62 0.23 -14.32 -9.65
N GLU A 63 1.22 -14.76 -10.41
CA GLU A 63 2.25 -13.89 -10.98
C GLU A 63 1.69 -12.73 -11.79
N GLU A 64 0.69 -12.99 -12.63
CA GLU A 64 0.11 -11.95 -13.48
C GLU A 64 -0.55 -10.84 -12.66
N GLU A 65 -1.27 -11.22 -11.62
CA GLU A 65 -1.90 -10.24 -10.75
C GLU A 65 -0.85 -9.48 -9.94
N ALA A 66 0.21 -10.16 -9.51
CA ALA A 66 1.30 -9.50 -8.80
C ALA A 66 1.95 -8.41 -9.65
N GLN A 67 2.14 -8.68 -10.94
CA GLN A 67 2.69 -7.69 -11.86
C GLN A 67 1.75 -6.50 -12.02
N ALA A 68 0.45 -6.76 -12.12
CA ALA A 68 -0.54 -5.69 -12.21
C ALA A 68 -0.55 -4.82 -10.93
N ILE A 69 -0.42 -5.45 -9.77
CA ILE A 69 -0.33 -4.73 -8.50
C ILE A 69 0.92 -3.85 -8.49
N GLN A 70 2.06 -4.37 -8.94
CA GLN A 70 3.29 -3.59 -9.00
C GLN A 70 3.13 -2.35 -9.90
N ARG A 71 2.48 -2.51 -11.06
CA ARG A 71 2.22 -1.36 -11.95
C ARG A 71 1.34 -0.33 -11.29
N ALA A 72 0.29 -0.77 -10.60
CA ALA A 72 -0.63 0.13 -9.91
C ALA A 72 0.11 0.93 -8.84
N ILE A 73 0.89 0.26 -8.01
CA ILE A 73 1.62 0.92 -6.93
C ILE A 73 2.69 1.87 -7.47
N LYS A 74 3.38 1.48 -8.55
CA LYS A 74 4.36 2.35 -9.18
C LYS A 74 3.72 3.66 -9.65
N ALA A 75 2.53 3.57 -10.25
CA ALA A 75 1.81 4.75 -10.74
C ALA A 75 1.45 5.69 -9.57
N VAL A 76 1.01 5.13 -8.44
CA VAL A 76 0.69 5.94 -7.27
C VAL A 76 1.94 6.59 -6.69
N LYS A 77 3.05 5.86 -6.60
CA LYS A 77 4.32 6.40 -6.10
C LYS A 77 4.80 7.58 -6.95
N GLU A 78 4.68 7.47 -8.27
CA GLU A 78 5.10 8.54 -9.17
C GLU A 78 4.25 9.79 -8.99
N LYS A 79 2.97 9.62 -8.71
CA LYS A 79 2.03 10.72 -8.53
C LYS A 79 2.16 11.37 -7.14
N PHE A 80 2.53 10.60 -6.15
CA PHE A 80 2.64 11.08 -4.76
C PHE A 80 4.01 10.72 -4.18
N PRO A 81 5.10 11.31 -4.70
CA PRO A 81 6.45 10.90 -4.30
C PRO A 81 6.80 11.22 -2.84
N GLY A 82 6.06 12.13 -2.21
CA GLY A 82 6.28 12.46 -0.80
C GLY A 82 5.61 11.53 0.19
N GLU A 83 4.75 10.61 -0.29
CA GLU A 83 4.04 9.69 0.59
C GLU A 83 4.80 8.38 0.76
N GLY A 84 4.71 7.83 1.98
CA GLY A 84 5.37 6.56 2.27
C GLY A 84 4.52 5.40 1.76
N ILE A 85 5.00 4.74 0.71
CA ILE A 85 4.34 3.57 0.15
C ILE A 85 5.38 2.46 0.02
N LYS A 86 5.11 1.32 0.64
CA LYS A 86 5.99 0.15 0.59
C LYS A 86 5.24 -1.02 -0.01
N LEU A 87 5.90 -1.76 -0.88
CA LEU A 87 5.35 -2.97 -1.48
C LEU A 87 6.36 -4.09 -1.32
N PHE A 88 5.92 -5.20 -0.75
CA PHE A 88 6.72 -6.39 -0.55
C PHE A 88 6.03 -7.56 -1.24
N GLY A 89 6.82 -8.42 -1.87
CA GLY A 89 6.30 -9.62 -2.53
C GLY A 89 7.15 -10.84 -2.19
N ILE A 90 6.47 -11.96 -1.96
CA ILE A 90 7.12 -13.23 -1.66
C ILE A 90 6.62 -14.33 -2.59
#